data_9459e48766cca7ff9a526bc0880cfd93
#
_entry.id   9459e48766cca7ff9a526bc0880cfd93
#
_cell.length_a   1.000
_cell.length_b   1.000
_cell.length_c   1.000
_cell.angle_alpha   90.00
_cell.angle_beta   90.00
_cell.angle_gamma   90.00
#
_symmetry.space_group_name_H-M   'P 1'
#
loop_
_entity.id
_entity.type
_entity.pdbx_description
1 polymer ?
#
loop_
_entity_poly.entity_id
_entity_poly.type
_entity_poly.pdbx_seq_one_letter_code
_entity_poly.pdbx_strand_id
1 'polypeptide(L)' 'MTDLTITPGCVVLLAGFDDIPSHQFLVQEALKDCITGTALTGPLAGEYGEPDLALVLQVLVGPT' A
#
# COMPACT_ATOMS: atom_id res chain seq x y z
N MET A 1 6.36 1.90 -20.43
CA MET A 1 5.24 1.73 -19.55
C MET A 1 5.54 0.81 -18.39
N THR A 2 5.18 1.19 -17.22
CA THR A 2 5.49 0.43 -16.03
C THR A 2 4.24 -0.24 -15.50
N ASP A 3 4.30 -1.56 -15.36
CA ASP A 3 3.23 -2.29 -14.71
C ASP A 3 3.51 -2.32 -13.23
N LEU A 4 2.55 -1.86 -12.46
CA LEU A 4 2.62 -1.99 -11.01
C LEU A 4 2.11 -3.37 -10.67
N THR A 5 3.03 -4.30 -10.52
CA THR A 5 2.65 -5.64 -10.10
C THR A 5 2.63 -5.68 -8.58
N ILE A 6 1.43 -5.72 -8.04
CA ILE A 6 1.24 -5.74 -6.59
C ILE A 6 0.79 -7.14 -6.19
N THR A 7 1.59 -7.77 -5.37
CA THR A 7 1.33 -9.14 -4.91
C THR A 7 1.44 -9.19 -3.40
N PRO A 8 0.87 -10.22 -2.76
CA PRO A 8 1.02 -10.36 -1.30
C PRO A 8 2.49 -10.36 -0.89
N GLY A 9 2.78 -9.64 0.17
CA GLY A 9 4.13 -9.55 0.69
C GLY A 9 4.94 -8.35 0.22
N CYS A 10 4.47 -7.62 -0.79
CA CYS A 10 5.19 -6.44 -1.24
C CYS A 10 4.88 -5.24 -0.34
N VAL A 11 5.77 -4.25 -0.39
CA VAL A 11 5.58 -2.99 0.33
C VAL A 11 5.40 -1.90 -0.71
N VAL A 12 4.34 -1.12 -0.54
CA VAL A 12 4.02 -0.04 -1.48
C VAL A 12 4.03 1.30 -0.75
N LEU A 13 4.20 2.37 -1.51
CA LEU A 13 4.05 3.72 -1.00
C LEU A 13 2.65 4.19 -1.35
N LEU A 14 1.89 4.57 -0.34
CA LEU A 14 0.54 5.09 -0.53
C LEU A 14 0.55 6.61 -0.49
N ALA A 15 -0.31 7.21 -1.32
CA ALA A 15 -0.52 8.64 -1.30
C ALA A 15 -1.15 9.06 0.02
N GLY A 16 -0.83 10.26 0.48
CA GLY A 16 -1.47 10.81 1.66
C GLY A 16 -2.91 11.22 1.36
N PHE A 17 -3.72 11.30 2.40
CA PHE A 17 -5.09 11.74 2.28
C PHE A 17 -5.53 12.37 3.60
N ASP A 18 -6.44 13.32 3.51
CA ASP A 18 -6.86 14.09 4.67
C ASP A 18 -5.63 14.65 5.40
N ASP A 19 -5.47 14.33 6.67
CA ASP A 19 -4.31 14.77 7.45
C ASP A 19 -3.23 13.70 7.54
N ILE A 20 -3.36 12.64 6.75
CA ILE A 20 -2.42 11.51 6.78
C ILE A 20 -1.39 11.71 5.66
N PRO A 21 -0.09 11.76 5.97
CA PRO A 21 0.92 11.87 4.91
C PRO A 21 1.08 10.55 4.17
N SER A 22 1.78 10.61 3.04
CA SER A 22 2.12 9.39 2.32
C SER A 22 2.89 8.46 3.26
N HIS A 23 2.69 7.15 3.11
CA HIS A 23 3.28 6.18 4.03
C HIS A 23 3.44 4.83 3.36
N GLN A 24 4.20 3.97 4.03
CA GLN A 24 4.46 2.63 3.52
C GLN A 24 3.38 1.67 4.01
N PHE A 25 3.07 0.68 3.17
CA PHE A 25 1.99 -0.25 3.45
C PHE A 25 2.38 -1.65 3.00
N LEU A 26 2.23 -2.62 3.90
CA LEU A 26 2.53 -4.01 3.60
C LEU A 26 1.27 -4.68 3.05
N VAL A 27 1.36 -5.18 1.83
CA VAL A 27 0.21 -5.78 1.15
C VAL A 27 0.02 -7.21 1.60
N GLN A 28 -1.18 -7.55 2.07
CA GLN A 28 -1.57 -8.92 2.39
C GLN A 28 -2.29 -9.57 1.23
N GLU A 29 -3.20 -8.83 0.59
CA GLU A 29 -3.90 -9.30 -0.59
C GLU A 29 -4.06 -8.17 -1.58
N ALA A 30 -3.99 -8.52 -2.87
CA ALA A 30 -4.25 -7.56 -3.93
C ALA A 30 -5.56 -7.96 -4.59
N LEU A 31 -6.56 -7.10 -4.49
CA LEU A 31 -7.87 -7.33 -5.05
C LEU A 31 -8.00 -6.52 -6.34
N LYS A 32 -9.17 -6.59 -6.97
CA LYS A 32 -9.37 -5.95 -8.26
C LYS A 32 -9.20 -4.43 -8.18
N ASP A 33 -9.79 -3.82 -7.16
CA ASP A 33 -9.85 -2.36 -7.04
C ASP A 33 -9.12 -1.83 -5.82
N CYS A 34 -8.64 -2.68 -4.96
CA CYS A 34 -7.99 -2.26 -3.73
C CYS A 34 -6.99 -3.30 -3.26
N ILE A 35 -6.22 -2.93 -2.27
CA ILE A 35 -5.32 -3.87 -1.61
C ILE A 35 -5.69 -3.89 -0.13
N THR A 36 -5.31 -4.98 0.54
CA THR A 36 -5.51 -5.08 1.97
C THR A 36 -4.16 -5.30 2.64
N GLY A 37 -4.05 -4.88 3.87
CA GLY A 37 -2.81 -5.08 4.60
C GLY A 37 -2.68 -4.15 5.79
N THR A 38 -1.45 -3.83 6.11
CA THR A 38 -1.11 -3.07 7.30
C THR A 38 -0.19 -1.92 6.97
N ALA A 39 -0.50 -0.74 7.49
CA ALA A 39 0.39 0.40 7.34
C ALA A 39 1.67 0.16 8.16
N LEU A 40 2.81 0.52 7.59
CA LEU A 40 4.09 0.31 8.24
C LEU A 40 4.65 1.56 8.88
N THR A 41 4.31 2.73 8.33
CA THR A 41 4.84 3.99 8.83
C THR A 41 3.73 5.01 8.94
N GLY A 42 4.00 6.13 9.58
CA GLY A 42 3.07 7.22 9.72
C GLY A 42 2.05 7.02 10.83
N PRO A 43 1.04 7.90 10.90
CA PRO A 43 0.07 7.85 11.98
C PRO A 43 -0.75 6.56 12.06
N LEU A 44 -0.86 5.84 10.93
CA LEU A 44 -1.63 4.61 10.89
C LEU A 44 -0.77 3.36 11.04
N ALA A 45 0.50 3.51 11.36
CA ALA A 45 1.41 2.35 11.47
C ALA A 45 0.81 1.29 12.38
N GLY A 46 0.77 0.05 11.88
CA GLY A 46 0.19 -1.07 12.61
C GLY A 46 -1.30 -1.28 12.39
N GLU A 47 -1.96 -0.36 11.70
CA GLU A 47 -3.39 -0.47 11.46
C GLU A 47 -3.67 -1.23 10.17
N TYR A 48 -4.67 -2.09 10.22
CA TYR A 48 -5.16 -2.79 9.03
C TYR A 48 -5.95 -1.79 8.18
N GLY A 49 -5.84 -1.91 6.87
CA GLY A 49 -6.61 -1.07 5.98
C GLY A 49 -6.85 -1.73 4.64
N GLU A 50 -7.74 -1.11 3.87
CA GLU A 50 -8.08 -1.58 2.52
C GLU A 50 -8.05 -0.40 1.56
N PRO A 51 -6.87 0.19 1.34
CA PRO A 51 -6.79 1.38 0.48
C PRO A 51 -7.11 1.05 -0.97
N ASP A 52 -7.68 2.05 -1.64
CA ASP A 52 -7.97 1.96 -3.06
C ASP A 52 -6.64 1.83 -3.82
N LEU A 53 -6.67 1.02 -4.86
CA LEU A 53 -5.48 0.81 -5.69
C LEU A 53 -4.96 2.12 -6.28
N ALA A 54 -5.85 3.07 -6.53
CA ALA A 54 -5.45 4.37 -7.06
C ALA A 54 -4.55 5.16 -6.12
N LEU A 55 -4.49 4.79 -4.84
CA LEU A 55 -3.62 5.46 -3.88
C LEU A 55 -2.18 4.95 -3.92
N VAL A 56 -1.92 3.86 -4.62
CA VAL A 56 -0.57 3.31 -4.69
C VAL A 56 0.28 4.16 -5.62
N LEU A 57 1.33 4.76 -5.08
CA LEU A 57 2.24 5.60 -5.87
C LEU A 57 3.37 4.79 -6.49
N GLN A 58 3.88 3.81 -5.76
CA GLN A 58 4.93 2.95 -6.30
C GLN A 58 5.11 1.72 -5.41
N VAL A 59 5.68 0.69 -5.98
CA VAL A 59 6.05 -0.51 -5.25
C VAL A 59 7.50 -0.32 -4.78
N LEU A 60 7.70 -0.33 -3.47
CA LEU A 60 9.01 -0.08 -2.88
C LEU A 60 9.84 -1.36 -2.77
N VAL A 61 9.21 -2.44 -2.32
CA VAL A 61 9.90 -3.71 -2.13
C VAL A 61 8.98 -4.81 -2.64
N GLY A 62 9.50 -5.67 -3.49
CA GLY A 62 8.75 -6.81 -3.98
C GLY A 62 8.63 -7.89 -2.89
N PRO A 63 7.82 -8.91 -3.13
CA PRO A 63 7.70 -10.00 -2.18
C PRO A 63 9.00 -10.78 -2.12
N THR A 64 9.31 -11.29 -0.96
CA THR A 64 10.52 -12.10 -0.76
C THR A 64 10.20 -13.58 -0.83
#